data_e0ef3863806246be84040e29e157e319
#
_entry.id   e0ef3863806246be84040e29e157e319
#
_cell.length_a   1.000
_cell.length_b   1.000
_cell.length_c   1.000
_cell.angle_alpha   90.00
_cell.angle_beta   90.00
_cell.angle_gamma   90.00
#
_symmetry.space_group_name_H-M   'P 1'
#
loop_
_entity.id
_entity.type
_entity.pdbx_description
1 polymer ?
#
loop_
_entity_poly.entity_id
_entity_poly.type
_entity_poly.pdbx_seq_one_letter_code
_entity_poly.pdbx_strand_id
1 'polypeptide(L)'
;MNKDKLKFSEYYHQIIIKELVKIYDINEDEIFLGSRKKNIIFAKRLYIFTLRTMFGLTIMEIAHITNLHHSSILHHTRTFEFFYNNIKRENANFKRVSDRVNDIEIDEQIVGLEIKLEKITKELTRLYKLNKEKLTDKSPSQYLQAK
;
A
#
# COMPACT_ATOMS: atom_id res chain seq x y z
N MET A 1 0.20 1.05 21.78
CA MET A 1 0.84 1.74 20.64
C MET A 1 -0.06 1.61 19.42
N ASN A 2 -0.62 2.73 18.98
CA ASN A 2 -1.26 2.77 17.67
C ASN A 2 -0.15 2.70 16.63
N LYS A 3 0.08 1.52 16.07
CA LYS A 3 0.77 1.46 14.79
C LYS A 3 -0.09 2.25 13.81
N ASP A 4 0.46 3.27 13.22
CA ASP A 4 -0.21 3.98 12.13
C ASP A 4 -0.64 2.93 11.11
N LYS A 5 -1.97 2.88 10.89
CA LYS A 5 -2.52 1.91 9.94
C LYS A 5 -2.13 2.35 8.53
N LEU A 6 -1.82 1.39 7.69
CA LEU A 6 -1.47 1.63 6.30
C LEU A 6 -2.63 2.31 5.56
N LYS A 7 -2.31 3.21 4.65
CA LYS A 7 -3.31 3.82 3.78
C LYS A 7 -3.63 2.86 2.63
N PHE A 8 -4.88 2.44 2.53
CA PHE A 8 -5.34 1.58 1.45
C PHE A 8 -5.31 2.30 0.10
N SER A 9 -4.86 1.60 -0.94
CA SER A 9 -4.80 2.09 -2.31
C SER A 9 -5.10 0.96 -3.29
N GLU A 10 -5.36 1.30 -4.56
CA GLU A 10 -5.55 0.31 -5.64
C GLU A 10 -4.32 -0.62 -5.77
N TYR A 11 -3.13 -0.12 -5.50
CA TYR A 11 -1.91 -0.91 -5.53
C TYR A 11 -1.93 -2.04 -4.49
N TYR A 12 -2.31 -1.73 -3.24
CA TYR A 12 -2.48 -2.75 -2.20
C TYR A 12 -3.61 -3.73 -2.53
N HIS A 13 -4.70 -3.23 -3.10
CA HIS A 13 -5.79 -4.09 -3.58
C HIS A 13 -5.27 -5.15 -4.55
N GLN A 14 -4.55 -4.75 -5.59
CA GLN A 14 -4.00 -5.65 -6.60
C GLN A 14 -3.07 -6.70 -5.99
N ILE A 15 -2.24 -6.32 -5.05
CA ILE A 15 -1.28 -7.22 -4.42
C ILE A 15 -1.96 -8.23 -3.51
N ILE A 16 -2.91 -7.80 -2.70
CA ILE A 16 -3.70 -8.70 -1.85
C ILE A 16 -4.45 -9.71 -2.73
N ILE A 17 -5.12 -9.25 -3.77
CA ILE A 17 -5.84 -10.11 -4.70
C ILE A 17 -4.92 -11.14 -5.34
N LYS A 18 -3.74 -10.76 -5.80
CA LYS A 18 -2.76 -11.70 -6.38
C LYS A 18 -2.33 -12.78 -5.40
N GLU A 19 -2.11 -12.44 -4.13
CA GLU A 19 -1.80 -13.43 -3.11
C GLU A 19 -2.97 -14.37 -2.84
N LEU A 20 -4.21 -13.87 -2.77
CA LEU A 20 -5.40 -14.69 -2.57
C LEU A 20 -5.62 -15.69 -3.71
N VAL A 21 -5.40 -15.25 -4.95
CA VAL A 21 -5.46 -16.11 -6.14
C VAL A 21 -4.47 -17.27 -6.02
N LYS A 22 -3.26 -17.01 -5.57
CA LYS A 22 -2.24 -18.05 -5.36
C LYS A 22 -2.57 -18.99 -4.20
N ILE A 23 -3.05 -18.44 -3.08
CA ILE A 23 -3.35 -19.24 -1.88
C ILE A 23 -4.50 -20.20 -2.12
N TYR A 24 -5.57 -19.73 -2.75
CA TYR A 24 -6.83 -20.47 -2.87
C TYR A 24 -7.05 -21.09 -4.25
N ASP A 25 -6.15 -20.87 -5.20
CA ASP A 25 -6.24 -21.38 -6.59
C ASP A 25 -7.59 -21.01 -7.22
N ILE A 26 -7.86 -19.72 -7.31
CA ILE A 26 -9.11 -19.16 -7.83
C ILE A 26 -8.83 -18.09 -8.89
N ASN A 27 -9.86 -17.74 -9.65
CA ASN A 27 -9.79 -16.59 -10.55
C ASN A 27 -10.10 -15.29 -9.82
N GLU A 28 -9.37 -14.23 -10.14
CA GLU A 28 -9.55 -12.90 -9.55
C GLU A 28 -10.99 -12.40 -9.66
N ASP A 29 -11.61 -12.56 -10.84
CA ASP A 29 -12.96 -12.09 -11.13
C ASP A 29 -14.04 -12.76 -10.27
N GLU A 30 -13.77 -13.92 -9.71
CA GLU A 30 -14.75 -14.68 -8.94
C GLU A 30 -14.85 -14.26 -7.47
N ILE A 31 -13.87 -13.52 -6.94
CA ILE A 31 -13.76 -13.24 -5.49
C ILE A 31 -14.99 -12.50 -4.96
N PHE A 32 -15.47 -11.47 -5.68
CA PHE A 32 -16.58 -10.62 -5.25
C PHE A 32 -17.90 -10.93 -5.95
N LEU A 33 -17.92 -11.90 -6.84
CA LEU A 33 -19.15 -12.46 -7.37
C LEU A 33 -19.81 -13.37 -6.34
N GLY A 34 -21.11 -13.51 -6.38
CA GLY A 34 -21.89 -14.29 -5.41
C GLY A 34 -21.65 -15.81 -5.44
N SER A 35 -20.42 -16.26 -5.58
CA SER A 35 -20.08 -17.68 -5.62
C SER A 35 -20.20 -18.35 -4.26
N ARG A 36 -20.72 -19.58 -4.25
CA ARG A 36 -20.81 -20.44 -3.06
C ARG A 36 -19.61 -21.40 -2.95
N LYS A 37 -18.65 -21.36 -3.86
CA LYS A 37 -17.46 -22.19 -3.80
C LYS A 37 -16.65 -21.85 -2.53
N LYS A 38 -16.25 -22.88 -1.81
CA LYS A 38 -15.59 -22.75 -0.50
C LYS A 38 -14.32 -21.89 -0.57
N ASN A 39 -13.47 -22.13 -1.57
CA ASN A 39 -12.22 -21.37 -1.73
C ASN A 39 -12.47 -19.87 -1.97
N ILE A 40 -13.48 -19.53 -2.75
CA ILE A 40 -13.85 -18.15 -3.02
C ILE A 40 -14.39 -17.47 -1.77
N ILE A 41 -15.20 -18.15 -0.99
CA ILE A 41 -15.72 -17.64 0.28
C ILE A 41 -14.55 -17.37 1.25
N PHE A 42 -13.60 -18.29 1.38
CA PHE A 42 -12.43 -18.11 2.25
C PHE A 42 -11.54 -16.95 1.76
N ALA A 43 -11.31 -16.83 0.45
CA ALA A 43 -10.56 -15.72 -0.12
C ALA A 43 -11.22 -14.37 0.18
N LYS A 44 -12.53 -14.27 -0.01
CA LYS A 44 -13.32 -13.07 0.30
C LYS A 44 -13.21 -12.69 1.77
N ARG A 45 -13.33 -13.64 2.67
CA ARG A 45 -13.22 -13.43 4.12
C ARG A 45 -11.84 -12.93 4.49
N LEU A 46 -10.79 -13.54 3.96
CA LEU A 46 -9.42 -13.13 4.22
C LEU A 46 -9.16 -11.71 3.69
N TYR A 47 -9.66 -11.38 2.52
CA TYR A 47 -9.58 -10.03 1.96
C TYR A 47 -10.20 -8.99 2.90
N ILE A 48 -11.43 -9.21 3.32
CA ILE A 48 -12.17 -8.31 4.22
C ILE A 48 -11.43 -8.17 5.56
N PHE A 49 -11.00 -9.27 6.13
CA PHE A 49 -10.25 -9.26 7.39
C PHE A 49 -8.93 -8.49 7.28
N THR A 50 -8.22 -8.64 6.17
CA THR A 50 -6.98 -7.91 5.89
C THR A 50 -7.23 -6.41 5.83
N LEU A 51 -8.28 -5.96 5.13
CA LEU A 51 -8.63 -4.55 5.04
C LEU A 51 -8.99 -3.97 6.42
N ARG A 52 -9.70 -4.73 7.24
CA ARG A 52 -10.07 -4.32 8.60
C ARG A 52 -8.85 -4.20 9.51
N THR A 53 -7.98 -5.21 9.48
CA THR A 53 -6.88 -5.36 10.43
C THR A 53 -5.67 -4.50 10.07
N MET A 54 -5.27 -4.48 8.81
CA MET A 54 -4.05 -3.80 8.39
C MET A 54 -4.29 -2.35 7.99
N PHE A 55 -5.42 -2.05 7.37
CA PHE A 55 -5.74 -0.71 6.86
C PHE A 55 -6.75 0.03 7.73
N GLY A 56 -7.38 -0.64 8.67
CA GLY A 56 -8.35 -0.03 9.58
C GLY A 56 -9.59 0.51 8.92
N LEU A 57 -9.96 -0.01 7.76
CA LEU A 57 -11.14 0.43 7.03
C LEU A 57 -12.42 0.07 7.80
N THR A 58 -13.39 0.95 7.72
CA THR A 58 -14.72 0.72 8.29
C THR A 58 -15.51 -0.28 7.46
N ILE A 59 -16.54 -0.86 8.04
CA ILE A 59 -17.46 -1.77 7.33
C ILE A 59 -18.06 -1.09 6.09
N MET A 60 -18.41 0.19 6.17
CA MET A 60 -18.98 0.95 5.07
C MET A 60 -17.97 1.20 3.95
N GLU A 61 -16.74 1.52 4.29
CA GLU A 61 -15.65 1.69 3.31
C GLU A 61 -15.37 0.38 2.56
N ILE A 62 -15.32 -0.74 3.25
CA ILE A 62 -15.13 -2.05 2.63
C ILE A 62 -16.34 -2.43 1.77
N ALA A 63 -17.55 -2.16 2.22
CA ALA A 63 -18.76 -2.38 1.44
C ALA A 63 -18.73 -1.60 0.12
N HIS A 64 -18.24 -0.37 0.16
CA HIS A 64 -18.08 0.46 -1.04
C HIS A 64 -17.02 -0.12 -2.00
N ILE A 65 -15.86 -0.54 -1.49
CA ILE A 65 -14.77 -1.12 -2.29
C ILE A 65 -15.19 -2.43 -2.94
N THR A 66 -15.88 -3.30 -2.20
CA THR A 66 -16.22 -4.66 -2.64
C THR A 66 -17.58 -4.77 -3.31
N ASN A 67 -18.39 -3.72 -3.24
CA ASN A 67 -19.80 -3.71 -3.67
C ASN A 67 -20.64 -4.80 -2.97
N LEU A 68 -20.28 -5.15 -1.73
CA LEU A 68 -21.03 -6.07 -0.89
C LEU A 68 -21.87 -5.30 0.13
N HIS A 69 -22.95 -5.92 0.59
CA HIS A 69 -23.77 -5.33 1.64
C HIS A 69 -23.01 -5.29 2.97
N HIS A 70 -23.21 -4.24 3.77
CA HIS A 70 -22.49 -4.07 5.05
C HIS A 70 -22.71 -5.23 6.03
N SER A 71 -23.90 -5.84 6.04
CA SER A 71 -24.17 -7.02 6.87
C SER A 71 -23.34 -8.24 6.46
N SER A 72 -23.07 -8.40 5.15
CA SER A 72 -22.18 -9.43 4.63
C SER A 72 -20.74 -9.19 5.09
N ILE A 73 -20.28 -7.94 5.04
CA ILE A 73 -18.93 -7.57 5.51
C ILE A 73 -18.79 -7.91 7.00
N LEU A 74 -19.76 -7.56 7.83
CA LEU A 74 -19.75 -7.85 9.27
C LEU A 74 -19.73 -9.36 9.53
N HIS A 75 -20.55 -10.12 8.81
CA HIS A 75 -20.59 -11.57 8.91
C HIS A 75 -19.22 -12.20 8.55
N HIS A 76 -18.63 -11.80 7.43
CA HIS A 76 -17.32 -12.31 6.99
C HIS A 76 -16.21 -11.95 7.97
N THR A 77 -16.23 -10.75 8.53
CA THR A 77 -15.24 -10.32 9.54
C THR A 77 -15.30 -11.20 10.78
N ARG A 78 -16.48 -11.41 11.34
CA ARG A 78 -16.67 -12.24 12.53
C ARG A 78 -16.33 -13.70 12.29
N THR A 79 -16.71 -14.23 11.13
CA THR A 79 -16.45 -15.62 10.77
C THR A 79 -14.95 -15.86 10.57
N PHE A 80 -14.25 -14.94 9.91
CA PHE A 80 -12.81 -15.08 9.71
C PHE A 80 -12.03 -14.95 11.01
N GLU A 81 -12.42 -14.05 11.90
CA GLU A 81 -11.81 -13.92 13.23
C GLU A 81 -11.87 -15.24 14.01
N PHE A 82 -13.00 -15.93 13.96
CA PHE A 82 -13.11 -17.27 14.52
C PHE A 82 -12.15 -18.26 13.87
N PHE A 83 -12.06 -18.32 12.54
CA PHE A 83 -11.16 -19.20 11.84
C PHE A 83 -9.69 -18.86 12.09
N TYR A 84 -9.35 -17.58 12.12
CA TYR A 84 -8.01 -17.11 12.43
C TYR A 84 -7.53 -17.64 13.79
N ASN A 85 -8.39 -17.58 14.80
CA ASN A 85 -8.04 -18.03 16.14
C ASN A 85 -8.03 -19.56 16.31
N ASN A 86 -8.76 -20.31 15.48
CA ASN A 86 -8.98 -21.74 15.68
C ASN A 86 -8.42 -22.66 14.57
N ILE A 87 -8.03 -22.11 13.42
CA ILE A 87 -7.55 -22.88 12.27
C ILE A 87 -6.17 -22.40 11.87
N LYS A 88 -5.14 -23.22 12.08
CA LYS A 88 -3.74 -22.90 11.76
C LYS A 88 -3.52 -22.48 10.31
N ARG A 89 -4.24 -23.12 9.36
CA ARG A 89 -4.12 -22.79 7.94
C ARG A 89 -4.56 -21.36 7.65
N GLU A 90 -5.67 -20.93 8.20
CA GLU A 90 -6.18 -19.56 7.99
C GLU A 90 -5.31 -18.51 8.68
N ASN A 91 -4.75 -18.84 9.83
CA ASN A 91 -3.75 -18.01 10.49
C ASN A 91 -2.50 -17.86 9.61
N ALA A 92 -1.98 -18.96 9.05
CA ALA A 92 -0.83 -18.95 8.14
C ALA A 92 -1.12 -18.19 6.84
N ASN A 93 -2.33 -18.31 6.30
CA ASN A 93 -2.74 -17.57 5.10
C ASN A 93 -2.79 -16.07 5.36
N PHE A 94 -3.34 -15.64 6.47
CA PHE A 94 -3.32 -14.22 6.87
C PHE A 94 -1.89 -13.71 7.06
N LYS A 95 -1.05 -14.47 7.73
CA LYS A 95 0.36 -14.11 7.90
C LYS A 95 1.06 -13.93 6.55
N ARG A 96 0.82 -14.82 5.60
CA ARG A 96 1.38 -14.72 4.25
C ARG A 96 0.96 -13.45 3.53
N VAL A 97 -0.33 -13.10 3.60
CA VAL A 97 -0.84 -11.86 3.00
C VAL A 97 -0.27 -10.63 3.71
N SER A 98 -0.25 -10.64 5.04
CA SER A 98 0.26 -9.50 5.83
C SER A 98 1.75 -9.28 5.62
N ASP A 99 2.55 -10.32 5.55
CA ASP A 99 3.98 -10.22 5.26
C ASP A 99 4.20 -9.60 3.87
N ARG A 100 3.42 -10.01 2.88
CA ARG A 100 3.51 -9.44 1.53
C ARG A 100 3.15 -7.96 1.49
N VAL A 101 2.12 -7.56 2.21
CA VAL A 101 1.72 -6.14 2.33
C VAL A 101 2.80 -5.32 3.04
N ASN A 102 3.38 -5.84 4.10
CA ASN A 102 4.46 -5.16 4.85
C ASN A 102 5.74 -5.01 4.01
N ASP A 103 6.10 -6.02 3.24
CA ASP A 103 7.26 -5.96 2.34
C ASP A 103 7.11 -4.81 1.32
N ILE A 104 5.91 -4.65 0.79
CA ILE A 104 5.61 -3.58 -0.15
C ILE A 104 5.65 -2.20 0.48
N GLU A 105 5.17 -2.06 1.70
CA GLU A 105 5.28 -0.80 2.44
C GLU A 105 6.73 -0.33 2.52
N ILE A 106 7.65 -1.24 2.83
CA ILE A 106 9.07 -0.93 2.88
C ILE A 106 9.59 -0.52 1.51
N ASP A 107 9.25 -1.27 0.47
CA ASP A 107 9.66 -0.96 -0.90
C ASP A 107 9.11 0.40 -1.36
N GLU A 108 7.86 0.72 -1.07
CA GLU A 108 7.27 2.04 -1.38
C GLU A 108 7.97 3.17 -0.64
N GLN A 109 8.34 2.96 0.62
CA GLN A 109 9.10 3.95 1.39
C GLN A 109 10.48 4.19 0.79
N ILE A 110 11.18 3.13 0.39
CA ILE A 110 12.50 3.21 -0.27
C ILE A 110 12.37 4.00 -1.57
N VAL A 111 11.45 3.64 -2.45
CA VAL A 111 11.21 4.34 -3.72
C VAL A 111 10.85 5.81 -3.47
N GLY A 112 10.00 6.09 -2.49
CA GLY A 112 9.65 7.46 -2.12
C GLY A 112 10.85 8.29 -1.67
N LEU A 113 11.75 7.71 -0.89
CA LEU A 113 12.99 8.37 -0.45
C LEU A 113 13.98 8.58 -1.60
N GLU A 114 14.10 7.62 -2.49
CA GLU A 114 14.93 7.74 -3.70
C GLU A 114 14.47 8.88 -4.61
N ILE A 115 13.16 9.03 -4.82
CA ILE A 115 12.58 10.14 -5.59
C ILE A 115 12.89 11.49 -4.93
N LYS A 116 12.74 11.58 -3.60
CA LYS A 116 13.08 12.81 -2.85
C LYS A 116 14.56 13.15 -2.97
N LEU A 117 15.42 12.14 -2.84
CA LEU A 117 16.86 12.30 -2.99
C LEU A 117 17.24 12.81 -4.39
N GLU A 118 16.63 12.26 -5.43
CA GLU A 118 16.84 12.73 -6.81
C GLU A 118 16.45 14.18 -7.00
N LYS A 119 15.28 14.60 -6.47
CA LYS A 119 14.83 16.00 -6.52
C LYS A 119 15.78 16.94 -5.80
N ILE A 120 16.26 16.56 -4.61
CA ILE A 120 17.23 17.35 -3.83
C ILE A 120 18.55 17.45 -4.59
N THR A 121 19.03 16.37 -5.16
CA THR A 121 20.28 16.35 -5.95
C THR A 121 20.18 17.29 -7.16
N LYS A 122 19.08 17.26 -7.90
CA LYS A 122 18.83 18.17 -9.02
C LYS A 122 18.80 19.64 -8.57
N GLU A 123 18.15 19.94 -7.47
CA GLU A 123 18.09 21.32 -6.93
C GLU A 123 19.46 21.80 -6.46
N LEU A 124 20.23 20.97 -5.77
CA LEU A 124 21.60 21.29 -5.40
C LEU A 124 22.48 21.57 -6.63
N THR A 125 22.39 20.74 -7.66
CA THR A 125 23.12 20.95 -8.91
C THR A 125 22.75 22.28 -9.56
N ARG A 126 21.46 22.63 -9.56
CA ARG A 126 20.97 23.92 -10.06
C ARG A 126 21.54 25.09 -9.27
N LEU A 127 21.53 25.01 -7.96
CA LEU A 127 22.04 26.06 -7.07
C LEU A 127 23.55 26.24 -7.19
N TYR A 128 24.30 25.15 -7.30
CA TYR A 128 25.76 25.22 -7.53
C TYR A 128 26.07 25.88 -8.87
N LYS A 129 25.31 25.57 -9.91
CA LYS A 129 25.46 26.20 -11.23
C LYS A 129 25.20 27.71 -11.15
N LEU A 130 24.10 28.12 -10.50
CA LEU A 130 23.77 29.53 -10.31
C LEU A 130 24.84 30.26 -9.49
N ASN A 131 25.36 29.65 -8.45
CA ASN A 131 26.41 30.21 -7.63
C ASN A 131 27.70 30.41 -8.41
N LYS A 132 28.06 29.42 -9.25
CA LYS A 132 29.22 29.51 -10.14
C LYS A 132 29.04 30.63 -11.17
N GLU A 133 27.88 30.79 -11.78
CA GLU A 133 27.56 31.89 -12.71
C GLU A 133 27.66 33.26 -12.02
N LYS A 134 27.15 33.40 -10.79
CA LYS A 134 27.32 34.65 -10.00
C LYS A 134 28.77 35.00 -9.73
N LEU A 135 29.63 34.00 -9.47
CA LEU A 135 31.05 34.21 -9.26
C LEU A 135 31.77 34.62 -10.54
N THR A 136 31.33 34.12 -11.69
CA THR A 136 31.91 34.47 -13.00
C THR A 136 31.42 35.84 -13.51
N ASP A 137 30.19 36.26 -13.16
CA ASP A 137 29.63 37.58 -13.48
C ASP A 137 30.31 38.71 -12.71
N LYS A 138 30.99 38.42 -11.62
CA LYS A 138 31.85 39.35 -10.86
C LYS A 138 33.26 39.35 -11.48
N SER A 139 33.35 39.66 -12.77
CA SER A 139 34.64 39.77 -13.44
C SER A 139 35.44 41.00 -12.93
N PRO A 140 36.77 40.96 -12.93
CA PRO A 140 37.60 42.08 -12.49
C PRO A 140 37.29 43.42 -13.15
N SER A 141 36.80 43.41 -14.39
CA SER A 141 36.40 44.60 -15.14
C SER A 141 35.20 45.34 -14.51
N GLN A 142 34.29 44.65 -13.85
CA GLN A 142 33.14 45.27 -13.13
C GLN A 142 33.61 46.01 -11.87
N TYR A 143 34.60 45.52 -11.19
CA TYR A 143 35.19 46.20 -10.03
C TYR A 143 35.98 47.49 -10.43
N LEU A 144 36.56 47.52 -11.62
CA LEU A 144 37.25 48.67 -12.13
C LEU A 144 36.31 49.79 -12.61
N GLN A 145 35.09 49.43 -13.05
CA GLN A 145 34.07 50.41 -13.45
C GLN A 145 33.31 51.03 -12.24
N ALA A 146 33.39 50.41 -11.09
CA ALA A 146 32.75 50.93 -9.86
C ALA A 146 33.60 51.98 -9.11
N LYS A 147 34.78 52.31 -9.60
CA LYS A 147 35.59 53.39 -9.10
C LYS A 147 35.23 54.67 -9.89
#